data_73f1b1bbee69c5b09dacad55ddf9f909
#
_entry.id   73f1b1bbee69c5b09dacad55ddf9f909
#
_cell.length_a   1.000
_cell.length_b   1.000
_cell.length_c   1.000
_cell.angle_alpha   90.00
_cell.angle_beta   90.00
_cell.angle_gamma   90.00
#
_symmetry.space_group_name_H-M   'P 1'
#
loop_
_entity.id
_entity.type
_entity.pdbx_description
1 polymer ?
#
loop_
_entity_poly.entity_id
_entity_poly.type
_entity_poly.pdbx_seq_one_letter_code
_entity_poly.pdbx_strand_id
1 'polypeptide(L)'
;PTGALDTETSVQIMDLLKEVAEDRLVIMVTHNPDLAERYSSRIVRLLDGRKIDDTNPYTAETEEVQAKIDEKAAEEKAKEGLSRKQIKRRKKALGKTSMSFFTALSLSIRNLFSKKGRTTMVSFAGSIGIIGIALILSLSQGFSDYISNLEKQTLSNYPIAITTQTSDLTETMNSMMSMGTGLTTEDKNAEKYPDKDSAGIQHMMFGMIDSMSSGLYTNDLKTFKRYLEEHKEEVAKLCTVQYSYGVNVNVYSLVYGTDVNGDKTIQSYTKLNPTSTVAMDLDTESLIKMYTEDAENFNPKLLEDLKKGKFDKIMSDMMQMMGTMTMMSEYVQFNMWMEMLDDTELIGSQYDLIAGEWSDDPNGVYLVVDQYNRIPDVTLFSLGYMGQNDLIKYFLSNMSDDDGKPYYSGDVENLVPTDVDFEAIMDINYKLIEDPSYYGTEYTEGTVYEDKSKDKEYVKSLLPASEDLYVAGVLRLKEGVSYGSLTAGGIYYTKALVDHIY
;
A
#
# COMPACT_ATOMS: atom_id res chain seq x y z
N PRO A 1 33.70 -58.04 -20.92
CA PRO A 1 34.68 -57.81 -19.85
C PRO A 1 36.13 -58.01 -20.29
N THR A 2 36.39 -58.72 -21.38
CA THR A 2 37.75 -59.09 -21.83
C THR A 2 38.50 -58.01 -22.62
N GLY A 3 37.86 -56.91 -23.00
CA GLY A 3 38.48 -55.85 -23.82
C GLY A 3 39.49 -54.94 -23.14
N ALA A 4 39.64 -55.07 -21.81
CA ALA A 4 40.56 -54.27 -20.99
C ALA A 4 41.52 -55.16 -20.18
N LEU A 5 41.55 -56.44 -20.45
CA LEU A 5 42.38 -57.43 -19.74
C LEU A 5 43.47 -57.93 -20.63
N ASP A 6 44.60 -58.31 -20.04
CA ASP A 6 45.66 -59.01 -20.74
C ASP A 6 45.21 -60.40 -21.18
N THR A 7 45.93 -60.97 -22.10
CA THR A 7 45.54 -62.24 -22.79
C THR A 7 45.44 -63.41 -21.81
N GLU A 8 46.31 -63.44 -20.79
CA GLU A 8 46.37 -64.54 -19.80
C GLU A 8 45.19 -64.50 -18.82
N THR A 9 44.86 -63.34 -18.37
CA THR A 9 43.68 -63.09 -17.49
C THR A 9 42.35 -63.30 -18.25
N SER A 10 42.32 -62.99 -19.54
CA SER A 10 41.15 -63.24 -20.36
C SER A 10 40.88 -64.76 -20.53
N VAL A 11 41.91 -65.60 -20.67
CA VAL A 11 41.76 -67.06 -20.75
C VAL A 11 41.25 -67.62 -19.43
N GLN A 12 41.80 -67.18 -18.25
CA GLN A 12 41.33 -67.62 -16.93
C GLN A 12 39.85 -67.27 -16.67
N ILE A 13 39.41 -66.13 -17.11
CA ILE A 13 37.99 -65.72 -16.97
C ILE A 13 37.12 -66.58 -17.94
N MET A 14 37.57 -66.90 -19.11
CA MET A 14 36.84 -67.74 -20.01
C MET A 14 36.71 -69.16 -19.52
N ASP A 15 37.74 -69.71 -18.88
CA ASP A 15 37.71 -71.07 -18.30
C ASP A 15 36.67 -71.09 -17.13
N LEU A 16 36.64 -70.07 -16.27
CA LEU A 16 35.62 -69.93 -15.23
C LEU A 16 34.19 -69.78 -15.81
N LEU A 17 34.03 -69.04 -16.91
CA LEU A 17 32.76 -68.92 -17.58
C LEU A 17 32.28 -70.21 -18.19
N LYS A 18 33.21 -71.06 -18.70
CA LYS A 18 32.93 -72.39 -19.20
C LYS A 18 32.44 -73.31 -18.08
N GLU A 19 33.09 -73.32 -16.93
CA GLU A 19 32.64 -74.07 -15.76
C GLU A 19 31.22 -73.63 -15.31
N VAL A 20 30.92 -72.36 -15.27
CA VAL A 20 29.57 -71.83 -14.99
C VAL A 20 28.56 -72.21 -16.06
N ALA A 21 28.98 -72.38 -17.31
CA ALA A 21 28.12 -72.79 -18.47
C ALA A 21 27.69 -74.25 -18.42
N GLU A 22 28.25 -75.08 -17.58
CA GLU A 22 27.81 -76.48 -17.41
C GLU A 22 26.39 -76.54 -16.81
N ASP A 23 26.10 -75.62 -15.82
CA ASP A 23 24.80 -75.59 -15.15
C ASP A 23 23.90 -74.45 -15.57
N ARG A 24 24.39 -73.49 -16.35
CA ARG A 24 23.66 -72.24 -16.70
C ARG A 24 23.91 -71.80 -18.13
N LEU A 25 22.88 -71.19 -18.74
CA LEU A 25 23.05 -70.53 -20.02
C LEU A 25 23.89 -69.24 -19.86
N VAL A 26 25.06 -69.22 -20.52
CA VAL A 26 25.93 -68.04 -20.57
C VAL A 26 25.86 -67.48 -21.99
N ILE A 27 25.43 -66.25 -22.12
CA ILE A 27 25.42 -65.50 -23.36
C ILE A 27 26.52 -64.45 -23.30
N MET A 28 27.45 -64.53 -24.26
CA MET A 28 28.58 -63.60 -24.33
C MET A 28 28.53 -62.79 -25.60
N VAL A 29 28.78 -61.53 -25.57
CA VAL A 29 29.03 -60.70 -26.73
C VAL A 29 30.52 -60.34 -26.77
N THR A 30 31.18 -60.68 -27.82
CA THR A 30 32.62 -60.43 -28.06
C THR A 30 32.88 -60.03 -29.47
N HIS A 31 33.93 -59.28 -29.68
CA HIS A 31 34.47 -58.96 -30.99
C HIS A 31 35.75 -59.80 -31.33
N ASN A 32 36.15 -60.65 -30.39
CA ASN A 32 37.32 -61.55 -30.59
C ASN A 32 36.81 -62.91 -31.07
N PRO A 33 37.06 -63.23 -32.32
CA PRO A 33 36.61 -64.50 -32.95
C PRO A 33 37.26 -65.74 -32.33
N ASP A 34 38.54 -65.71 -31.96
CA ASP A 34 39.26 -66.83 -31.41
C ASP A 34 38.69 -67.27 -30.03
N LEU A 35 38.31 -66.33 -29.17
CA LEU A 35 37.67 -66.65 -27.92
C LEU A 35 36.25 -67.19 -28.13
N ALA A 36 35.52 -66.67 -29.12
CA ALA A 36 34.21 -67.18 -29.47
C ALA A 36 34.25 -68.62 -29.99
N GLU A 37 35.16 -68.94 -30.86
CA GLU A 37 35.30 -70.27 -31.42
C GLU A 37 35.79 -71.32 -30.44
N ARG A 38 36.66 -70.93 -29.51
CA ARG A 38 37.26 -71.85 -28.50
C ARG A 38 36.27 -72.16 -27.33
N TYR A 39 35.44 -71.23 -26.93
CA TYR A 39 34.66 -71.38 -25.72
C TYR A 39 33.15 -71.45 -25.89
N SER A 40 32.61 -71.20 -27.12
CA SER A 40 31.17 -71.19 -27.34
C SER A 40 30.70 -72.49 -28.03
N SER A 41 29.51 -72.92 -27.53
CA SER A 41 28.79 -74.02 -28.16
C SER A 41 27.94 -73.60 -29.38
N ARG A 42 27.60 -72.34 -29.45
CA ARG A 42 26.84 -71.71 -30.54
C ARG A 42 27.31 -70.26 -30.74
N ILE A 43 27.59 -69.94 -31.99
CA ILE A 43 28.03 -68.58 -32.38
C ILE A 43 27.00 -67.99 -33.31
N VAL A 44 26.48 -66.83 -32.96
CA VAL A 44 25.59 -66.04 -33.82
C VAL A 44 26.36 -64.79 -34.23
N ARG A 45 26.65 -64.65 -35.49
CA ARG A 45 27.38 -63.52 -36.07
C ARG A 45 26.42 -62.46 -36.51
N LEU A 46 26.63 -61.22 -35.97
CA LEU A 46 25.84 -60.08 -36.30
C LEU A 46 26.68 -59.03 -37.03
N LEU A 47 26.11 -58.41 -38.04
CA LEU A 47 26.65 -57.25 -38.74
C LEU A 47 25.55 -56.23 -38.95
N ASP A 48 25.75 -55.02 -38.56
CA ASP A 48 24.79 -53.94 -38.68
C ASP A 48 23.38 -54.30 -38.16
N GLY A 49 23.33 -55.01 -37.01
CA GLY A 49 22.09 -55.44 -36.38
C GLY A 49 21.36 -56.57 -37.06
N ARG A 50 21.95 -57.18 -38.10
CA ARG A 50 21.39 -58.32 -38.79
C ARG A 50 22.21 -59.58 -38.50
N LYS A 51 21.51 -60.69 -38.34
CA LYS A 51 22.15 -62.00 -38.19
C LYS A 51 22.68 -62.44 -39.56
N ILE A 52 24.01 -62.70 -39.68
CA ILE A 52 24.67 -63.14 -40.91
C ILE A 52 24.85 -64.65 -40.89
N ASP A 53 25.25 -65.21 -39.75
CA ASP A 53 25.57 -66.60 -39.58
C ASP A 53 25.17 -67.08 -38.18
N ASP A 54 24.90 -68.39 -38.09
CA ASP A 54 24.52 -69.08 -36.87
C ASP A 54 24.99 -70.51 -36.94
N THR A 55 25.95 -70.88 -36.13
CA THR A 55 26.60 -72.21 -36.21
C THR A 55 25.66 -73.37 -35.78
N ASN A 56 24.58 -73.12 -35.09
CA ASN A 56 23.62 -74.11 -34.65
C ASN A 56 22.20 -73.47 -34.60
N PRO A 57 21.60 -73.25 -35.82
CA PRO A 57 20.28 -72.58 -35.84
C PRO A 57 19.21 -73.51 -35.31
N TYR A 58 18.27 -72.87 -34.55
CA TYR A 58 17.09 -73.54 -34.02
C TYR A 58 16.09 -73.79 -35.21
N THR A 59 15.74 -75.05 -35.44
CA THR A 59 14.79 -75.43 -36.50
C THR A 59 13.45 -75.77 -35.88
N ALA A 60 12.36 -75.57 -36.62
CA ALA A 60 10.98 -75.85 -36.16
C ALA A 60 10.77 -77.34 -35.74
N GLU A 61 11.49 -78.25 -36.29
CA GLU A 61 11.46 -79.70 -35.90
C GLU A 61 11.99 -79.85 -34.44
N THR A 62 12.94 -79.02 -34.01
CA THR A 62 13.50 -79.08 -32.69
C THR A 62 12.52 -78.45 -31.67
N GLU A 63 11.69 -77.47 -32.08
CA GLU A 63 10.65 -76.91 -31.29
C GLU A 63 9.51 -77.89 -30.93
N GLU A 64 9.05 -78.68 -31.94
CA GLU A 64 8.03 -79.70 -31.73
C GLU A 64 8.50 -80.86 -30.84
N VAL A 65 9.76 -81.23 -30.92
CA VAL A 65 10.35 -82.23 -30.01
C VAL A 65 10.52 -81.73 -28.64
N GLN A 66 10.92 -80.45 -28.48
CA GLN A 66 11.05 -79.80 -27.16
C GLN A 66 9.68 -79.55 -26.53
N ALA A 67 8.68 -79.14 -27.31
CA ALA A 67 7.30 -78.99 -26.84
C ALA A 67 6.71 -80.31 -26.31
N LYS A 68 6.99 -81.41 -26.99
CA LYS A 68 6.58 -82.79 -26.56
C LYS A 68 7.33 -83.27 -25.33
N ILE A 69 8.57 -82.86 -25.12
CA ILE A 69 9.34 -83.12 -23.88
C ILE A 69 8.80 -82.33 -22.72
N ASP A 70 8.52 -81.04 -22.95
CA ASP A 70 7.96 -80.17 -21.94
C ASP A 70 6.52 -80.51 -21.54
N GLU A 71 5.70 -80.99 -22.46
CA GLU A 71 4.36 -81.49 -22.23
C GLU A 71 4.40 -82.84 -21.47
N LYS A 72 5.29 -83.77 -21.77
CA LYS A 72 5.50 -84.97 -20.95
C LYS A 72 6.02 -84.65 -19.54
N ALA A 73 6.95 -83.76 -19.41
CA ALA A 73 7.44 -83.29 -18.12
C ALA A 73 6.34 -82.58 -17.27
N ALA A 74 5.44 -81.90 -17.94
CA ALA A 74 4.27 -81.29 -17.29
C ALA A 74 3.22 -82.33 -16.87
N GLU A 75 2.99 -83.37 -17.67
CA GLU A 75 2.12 -84.47 -17.34
C GLU A 75 2.68 -85.34 -16.18
N GLU A 76 3.98 -85.61 -16.14
CA GLU A 76 4.63 -86.31 -15.03
C GLU A 76 4.52 -85.51 -13.72
N LYS A 77 4.72 -84.18 -13.82
CA LYS A 77 4.55 -83.27 -12.67
C LYS A 77 3.09 -83.14 -12.24
N ALA A 78 2.14 -83.34 -13.10
CA ALA A 78 0.71 -83.38 -12.78
C ALA A 78 0.28 -84.66 -12.05
N LYS A 79 1.00 -85.78 -12.27
CA LYS A 79 0.73 -87.10 -11.66
C LYS A 79 1.25 -87.24 -10.22
N GLU A 80 2.08 -86.31 -9.75
CA GLU A 80 2.60 -86.30 -8.37
C GLU A 80 1.65 -85.65 -7.36
N GLY A 81 0.35 -85.79 -7.45
CA GLY A 81 -0.61 -85.62 -6.35
C GLY A 81 -0.55 -84.33 -5.51
N LEU A 82 0.10 -83.25 -5.95
CA LEU A 82 0.22 -82.01 -5.22
C LEU A 82 -1.02 -81.14 -5.40
N SER A 83 -1.72 -80.90 -4.30
CA SER A 83 -2.88 -80.01 -4.25
C SER A 83 -2.61 -78.64 -4.90
N ARG A 84 -3.57 -78.08 -5.65
CA ARG A 84 -3.53 -76.67 -6.22
C ARG A 84 -3.06 -75.61 -5.24
N LYS A 85 -3.27 -75.76 -3.94
CA LYS A 85 -2.77 -74.90 -2.88
C LYS A 85 -1.25 -75.00 -2.68
N GLN A 86 -0.69 -76.18 -2.84
CA GLN A 86 0.77 -76.43 -2.71
C GLN A 86 1.55 -75.92 -3.95
N ILE A 87 0.97 -76.06 -5.12
CA ILE A 87 1.52 -75.47 -6.37
C ILE A 87 1.49 -73.92 -6.28
N LYS A 88 0.42 -73.33 -5.75
CA LYS A 88 0.39 -71.88 -5.53
C LYS A 88 1.37 -71.41 -4.45
N ARG A 89 1.63 -72.22 -3.43
CA ARG A 89 2.66 -71.95 -2.42
C ARG A 89 4.06 -72.10 -2.94
N ARG A 90 4.33 -73.11 -3.80
CA ARG A 90 5.63 -73.28 -4.49
C ARG A 90 5.87 -72.16 -5.53
N LYS A 91 4.87 -71.75 -6.31
CA LYS A 91 4.97 -70.58 -7.20
C LYS A 91 5.17 -69.24 -6.41
N LYS A 92 4.67 -69.17 -5.17
CA LYS A 92 4.87 -68.03 -4.30
C LYS A 92 6.24 -68.09 -3.56
N ALA A 93 6.81 -69.33 -3.41
CA ALA A 93 8.13 -69.53 -2.81
C ALA A 93 9.27 -69.40 -3.87
N LEU A 94 9.01 -69.69 -5.16
CA LEU A 94 9.83 -69.26 -6.28
C LEU A 94 9.53 -67.78 -6.54
N GLY A 95 9.93 -66.97 -5.58
CA GLY A 95 9.65 -65.54 -5.53
C GLY A 95 9.99 -64.86 -6.87
N LYS A 96 9.14 -63.88 -7.19
CA LYS A 96 9.48 -62.93 -8.23
C LYS A 96 10.93 -62.55 -8.06
N THR A 97 11.74 -62.76 -9.06
CA THR A 97 13.16 -62.35 -9.14
C THR A 97 13.31 -60.82 -9.16
N SER A 98 12.25 -60.07 -8.79
CA SER A 98 12.32 -58.63 -8.64
C SER A 98 12.73 -58.30 -7.21
N MET A 99 13.82 -57.62 -7.09
CA MET A 99 14.31 -57.05 -5.85
C MET A 99 13.21 -56.21 -5.18
N SER A 100 13.02 -56.37 -3.88
CA SER A 100 12.14 -55.51 -3.13
C SER A 100 12.54 -54.04 -3.33
N PHE A 101 11.55 -53.12 -3.49
CA PHE A 101 11.81 -51.70 -3.67
C PHE A 101 12.75 -51.16 -2.58
N PHE A 102 12.55 -51.56 -1.32
CA PHE A 102 13.44 -51.17 -0.22
C PHE A 102 14.86 -51.71 -0.34
N THR A 103 15.03 -52.91 -0.83
CA THR A 103 16.37 -53.49 -1.08
C THR A 103 17.08 -52.78 -2.24
N ALA A 104 16.34 -52.47 -3.32
CA ALA A 104 16.86 -51.70 -4.43
C ALA A 104 17.24 -50.27 -4.02
N LEU A 105 16.39 -49.62 -3.22
CA LEU A 105 16.65 -48.29 -2.65
C LEU A 105 17.89 -48.30 -1.74
N SER A 106 17.98 -49.28 -0.82
CA SER A 106 19.12 -49.43 0.10
C SER A 106 20.45 -49.67 -0.64
N LEU A 107 20.44 -50.50 -1.68
CA LEU A 107 21.60 -50.74 -2.55
C LEU A 107 21.98 -49.46 -3.32
N SER A 108 20.99 -48.75 -3.87
CA SER A 108 21.21 -47.47 -4.54
C SER A 108 21.86 -46.43 -3.61
N ILE A 109 21.30 -46.28 -2.40
CA ILE A 109 21.84 -45.36 -1.38
C ILE A 109 23.27 -45.77 -1.00
N ARG A 110 23.50 -47.04 -0.76
CA ARG A 110 24.87 -47.55 -0.42
C ARG A 110 25.85 -47.33 -1.56
N ASN A 111 25.43 -47.46 -2.80
CA ASN A 111 26.24 -47.16 -3.99
C ASN A 111 26.57 -45.68 -4.11
N LEU A 112 25.60 -44.79 -3.81
CA LEU A 112 25.83 -43.35 -3.73
C LEU A 112 26.89 -43.00 -2.68
N PHE A 113 26.81 -43.62 -1.49
CA PHE A 113 27.77 -43.39 -0.40
C PHE A 113 29.14 -44.01 -0.65
N SER A 114 29.27 -45.02 -1.52
CA SER A 114 30.57 -45.61 -1.83
C SER A 114 31.45 -44.69 -2.68
N LYS A 115 30.86 -43.80 -3.50
CA LYS A 115 31.57 -42.82 -4.35
C LYS A 115 31.29 -41.39 -3.93
N LYS A 116 31.52 -41.08 -2.64
CA LYS A 116 31.15 -39.81 -1.99
C LYS A 116 31.53 -38.56 -2.79
N GLY A 117 32.78 -38.45 -3.26
CA GLY A 117 33.24 -37.26 -3.98
C GLY A 117 32.47 -36.97 -5.27
N ARG A 118 32.26 -38.03 -6.09
CA ARG A 118 31.52 -37.88 -7.34
C ARG A 118 30.04 -37.58 -7.11
N THR A 119 29.43 -38.26 -6.15
CA THR A 119 28.01 -38.02 -5.77
C THR A 119 27.81 -36.62 -5.26
N THR A 120 28.69 -36.14 -4.41
CA THR A 120 28.63 -34.77 -3.88
C THR A 120 28.77 -33.73 -5.00
N MET A 121 29.72 -33.90 -5.91
CA MET A 121 29.90 -32.98 -7.05
C MET A 121 28.66 -32.94 -7.97
N VAL A 122 28.11 -34.10 -8.31
CA VAL A 122 26.89 -34.15 -9.15
C VAL A 122 25.68 -33.59 -8.45
N SER A 123 25.50 -33.90 -7.16
CA SER A 123 24.43 -33.31 -6.34
C SER A 123 24.57 -31.79 -6.25
N PHE A 124 25.80 -31.30 -6.02
CA PHE A 124 26.06 -29.86 -5.91
C PHE A 124 25.75 -29.16 -7.24
N ALA A 125 26.20 -29.72 -8.36
CA ALA A 125 25.89 -29.16 -9.68
C ALA A 125 24.39 -29.14 -9.99
N GLY A 126 23.67 -30.22 -9.64
CA GLY A 126 22.20 -30.28 -9.78
C GLY A 126 21.48 -29.31 -8.84
N SER A 127 21.98 -29.17 -7.61
CA SER A 127 21.39 -28.26 -6.63
C SER A 127 21.49 -26.78 -7.03
N ILE A 128 22.59 -26.37 -7.70
CA ILE A 128 22.75 -25.00 -8.18
C ILE A 128 21.61 -24.64 -9.16
N GLY A 129 21.27 -25.53 -10.06
CA GLY A 129 20.15 -25.31 -11.00
C GLY A 129 18.79 -25.16 -10.27
N ILE A 130 18.54 -26.04 -9.31
CA ILE A 130 17.27 -26.00 -8.52
C ILE A 130 17.22 -24.74 -7.66
N ILE A 131 18.33 -24.41 -6.98
CA ILE A 131 18.42 -23.18 -6.16
C ILE A 131 18.22 -21.94 -7.04
N GLY A 132 18.84 -21.90 -8.23
CA GLY A 132 18.68 -20.78 -9.16
C GLY A 132 17.22 -20.59 -9.60
N ILE A 133 16.54 -21.67 -9.97
CA ILE A 133 15.11 -21.61 -10.34
C ILE A 133 14.26 -21.21 -9.13
N ALA A 134 14.52 -21.79 -7.97
CA ALA A 134 13.78 -21.46 -6.74
C ALA A 134 13.94 -19.99 -6.35
N LEU A 135 15.17 -19.45 -6.44
CA LEU A 135 15.44 -18.02 -6.18
C LEU A 135 14.70 -17.11 -7.17
N ILE A 136 14.73 -17.43 -8.46
CA ILE A 136 14.03 -16.64 -9.48
C ILE A 136 12.52 -16.67 -9.23
N LEU A 137 11.94 -17.84 -8.95
CA LEU A 137 10.51 -17.98 -8.69
C LEU A 137 10.11 -17.26 -7.39
N SER A 138 10.90 -17.40 -6.33
CA SER A 138 10.64 -16.71 -5.05
C SER A 138 10.74 -15.20 -5.18
N LEU A 139 11.76 -14.71 -5.90
CA LEU A 139 11.92 -13.29 -6.17
C LEU A 139 10.79 -12.75 -7.05
N SER A 140 10.41 -13.48 -8.09
CA SER A 140 9.31 -13.12 -8.99
C SER A 140 7.98 -13.07 -8.23
N GLN A 141 7.70 -14.08 -7.38
CA GLN A 141 6.49 -14.09 -6.57
C GLN A 141 6.49 -12.95 -5.55
N GLY A 142 7.60 -12.77 -4.80
CA GLY A 142 7.72 -11.69 -3.84
C GLY A 142 7.58 -10.30 -4.48
N PHE A 143 8.10 -10.12 -5.69
CA PHE A 143 7.93 -8.87 -6.43
C PHE A 143 6.50 -8.67 -6.91
N SER A 144 5.82 -9.72 -7.38
CA SER A 144 4.41 -9.66 -7.76
C SER A 144 3.52 -9.33 -6.55
N ASP A 145 3.77 -9.96 -5.41
CA ASP A 145 3.03 -9.70 -4.18
C ASP A 145 3.27 -8.27 -3.68
N TYR A 146 4.52 -7.79 -3.76
CA TYR A 146 4.86 -6.42 -3.42
C TYR A 146 4.14 -5.40 -4.32
N ILE A 147 4.16 -5.59 -5.65
CA ILE A 147 3.46 -4.70 -6.59
C ILE A 147 1.94 -4.74 -6.33
N SER A 148 1.35 -5.93 -6.16
CA SER A 148 -0.08 -6.06 -5.89
C SER A 148 -0.49 -5.36 -4.59
N ASN A 149 0.33 -5.47 -3.54
CA ASN A 149 0.08 -4.78 -2.29
C ASN A 149 0.25 -3.26 -2.42
N LEU A 150 1.28 -2.81 -3.14
CA LEU A 150 1.48 -1.39 -3.42
C LEU A 150 0.34 -0.81 -4.24
N GLU A 151 -0.14 -1.53 -5.26
CA GLU A 151 -1.29 -1.14 -6.08
C GLU A 151 -2.56 -1.00 -5.23
N LYS A 152 -2.87 -1.99 -4.39
CA LYS A 152 -4.02 -1.93 -3.47
C LYS A 152 -3.94 -0.77 -2.50
N GLN A 153 -2.76 -0.53 -1.91
CA GLN A 153 -2.53 0.57 -0.99
C GLN A 153 -2.66 1.93 -1.70
N THR A 154 -2.13 2.04 -2.93
CA THR A 154 -2.22 3.27 -3.71
C THR A 154 -3.66 3.56 -4.11
N LEU A 155 -4.41 2.56 -4.58
CA LEU A 155 -5.82 2.74 -4.97
C LEU A 155 -6.71 3.14 -3.79
N SER A 156 -6.42 2.66 -2.58
CA SER A 156 -7.17 3.07 -1.38
C SER A 156 -6.92 4.53 -0.96
N ASN A 157 -5.78 5.10 -1.35
CA ASN A 157 -5.45 6.50 -1.08
C ASN A 157 -6.05 7.51 -2.06
N TYR A 158 -6.45 7.05 -3.25
CA TYR A 158 -7.01 7.89 -4.29
C TYR A 158 -8.43 7.43 -4.63
N PRO A 159 -9.41 7.70 -3.75
CA PRO A 159 -10.79 7.37 -4.04
C PRO A 159 -11.25 8.14 -5.28
N ILE A 160 -12.10 7.51 -6.07
CA ILE A 160 -12.75 8.20 -7.20
C ILE A 160 -13.79 9.15 -6.60
N ALA A 161 -13.51 10.45 -6.66
CA ALA A 161 -14.44 11.47 -6.23
C ALA A 161 -15.26 11.99 -7.43
N ILE A 162 -16.58 11.99 -7.30
CA ILE A 162 -17.50 12.56 -8.27
C ILE A 162 -18.18 13.75 -7.60
N THR A 163 -17.82 14.95 -8.03
CA THR A 163 -18.32 16.21 -7.47
C THR A 163 -19.44 16.79 -8.32
N THR A 164 -20.21 17.72 -7.75
CA THR A 164 -21.29 18.42 -8.46
C THR A 164 -20.77 19.19 -9.67
N GLN A 165 -19.59 19.77 -9.56
CA GLN A 165 -18.93 20.48 -10.64
C GLN A 165 -17.58 19.85 -10.91
N THR A 166 -17.29 19.65 -12.18
CA THR A 166 -16.00 19.13 -12.65
C THR A 166 -15.45 20.09 -13.69
N SER A 167 -14.18 20.44 -13.59
CA SER A 167 -13.46 21.21 -14.61
C SER A 167 -12.66 20.28 -15.52
N ASP A 168 -12.61 20.58 -16.80
CA ASP A 168 -11.70 19.90 -17.71
C ASP A 168 -10.27 20.36 -17.45
N LEU A 169 -9.53 19.48 -16.77
CA LEU A 169 -8.13 19.74 -16.43
C LEU A 169 -7.27 19.96 -17.68
N THR A 170 -7.62 19.35 -18.80
CA THR A 170 -6.88 19.46 -20.06
C THR A 170 -6.98 20.85 -20.65
N GLU A 171 -8.18 21.44 -20.64
CA GLU A 171 -8.38 22.83 -21.08
C GLU A 171 -7.73 23.82 -20.12
N THR A 172 -7.84 23.59 -18.81
CA THR A 172 -7.18 24.43 -17.79
C THR A 172 -5.66 24.36 -17.91
N MET A 173 -5.07 23.18 -18.08
CA MET A 173 -3.61 23.02 -18.30
C MET A 173 -3.17 23.63 -19.63
N ASN A 174 -3.94 23.49 -20.70
CA ASN A 174 -3.63 24.12 -21.99
C ASN A 174 -3.64 25.65 -21.87
N SER A 175 -4.61 26.20 -21.14
CA SER A 175 -4.70 27.64 -20.86
C SER A 175 -3.52 28.15 -20.03
N MET A 176 -3.12 27.42 -18.98
CA MET A 176 -1.93 27.73 -18.18
C MET A 176 -0.63 27.62 -19.01
N MET A 177 -0.53 26.61 -19.86
CA MET A 177 0.65 26.39 -20.70
C MET A 177 0.75 27.47 -21.79
N SER A 178 -0.39 27.92 -22.35
CA SER A 178 -0.44 29.06 -23.27
C SER A 178 -0.04 30.37 -22.57
N MET A 179 -0.39 30.52 -21.30
CA MET A 179 0.00 31.66 -20.46
C MET A 179 1.52 31.73 -20.22
N GLY A 180 2.18 30.56 -20.02
CA GLY A 180 3.62 30.49 -19.85
C GLY A 180 4.44 30.68 -21.14
N THR A 181 3.88 30.34 -22.30
CA THR A 181 4.56 30.45 -23.60
C THR A 181 4.15 31.68 -24.39
N GLY A 182 3.07 32.37 -24.01
CA GLY A 182 2.51 33.50 -24.75
C GLY A 182 1.92 33.12 -26.12
N LEU A 183 1.72 31.81 -26.35
CA LEU A 183 1.25 31.27 -27.63
C LEU A 183 -0.08 30.56 -27.43
N THR A 184 -1.14 31.07 -28.00
CA THR A 184 -2.39 30.32 -28.14
C THR A 184 -2.31 29.32 -29.29
N THR A 185 -3.24 28.37 -29.35
CA THR A 185 -3.33 27.41 -30.48
C THR A 185 -3.52 28.09 -31.82
N GLU A 186 -4.10 29.30 -31.84
CA GLU A 186 -4.32 30.12 -33.03
C GLU A 186 -3.04 30.83 -33.49
N ASP A 187 -2.09 31.09 -32.57
CA ASP A 187 -0.83 31.80 -32.85
C ASP A 187 0.24 30.90 -33.48
N LYS A 188 0.03 29.62 -33.63
CA LYS A 188 1.03 28.69 -34.22
C LYS A 188 1.41 29.04 -35.65
N ASN A 189 0.58 29.81 -36.37
CA ASN A 189 0.81 30.27 -37.73
C ASN A 189 1.08 31.76 -37.78
N ALA A 190 1.21 32.46 -36.64
CA ALA A 190 1.48 33.90 -36.62
C ALA A 190 2.87 34.21 -37.20
N GLU A 191 2.93 35.21 -38.04
CA GLU A 191 4.22 35.67 -38.60
C GLU A 191 5.10 36.25 -37.51
N LYS A 192 6.31 35.73 -37.40
CA LYS A 192 7.34 36.28 -36.49
C LYS A 192 7.95 37.55 -37.10
N TYR A 193 8.02 38.59 -36.31
CA TYR A 193 8.54 39.89 -36.70
C TYR A 193 7.74 40.54 -37.83
N PRO A 194 6.40 40.72 -37.67
CA PRO A 194 5.56 41.33 -38.69
C PRO A 194 5.92 42.79 -38.83
N ASP A 195 5.98 43.27 -40.07
CA ASP A 195 6.16 44.70 -40.38
C ASP A 195 4.80 45.41 -40.27
N LYS A 196 4.38 45.72 -39.02
CA LYS A 196 3.11 46.37 -38.69
C LYS A 196 3.33 47.48 -37.66
N ASP A 197 2.70 48.60 -37.89
CA ASP A 197 2.66 49.76 -36.99
C ASP A 197 1.62 49.62 -35.84
N SER A 198 1.17 48.42 -35.55
CA SER A 198 0.17 48.17 -34.52
C SER A 198 0.57 46.99 -33.65
N ALA A 199 0.31 47.09 -32.34
CA ALA A 199 0.46 45.97 -31.40
C ALA A 199 -0.80 45.08 -31.40
N GLY A 200 -0.62 43.78 -31.63
CA GLY A 200 -1.70 42.80 -31.46
C GLY A 200 -1.97 42.59 -29.96
N ILE A 201 -3.24 42.47 -29.61
CA ILE A 201 -3.68 42.24 -28.24
C ILE A 201 -3.85 40.73 -28.04
N GLN A 202 -3.16 40.13 -27.11
CA GLN A 202 -3.39 38.77 -26.66
C GLN A 202 -4.48 38.78 -25.57
N HIS A 203 -5.58 38.08 -25.82
CA HIS A 203 -6.69 37.98 -24.87
C HIS A 203 -6.43 36.89 -23.79
N MET A 204 -5.32 37.00 -23.06
CA MET A 204 -4.92 35.99 -22.06
C MET A 204 -5.94 35.90 -20.91
N MET A 205 -6.31 37.05 -20.34
CA MET A 205 -7.24 37.10 -19.21
C MET A 205 -8.67 36.66 -19.63
N PHE A 206 -9.14 37.15 -20.78
CA PHE A 206 -10.47 36.78 -21.27
C PHE A 206 -10.51 35.32 -21.72
N GLY A 207 -9.46 34.81 -22.35
CA GLY A 207 -9.31 33.38 -22.68
C GLY A 207 -9.31 32.47 -21.46
N MET A 208 -8.68 32.91 -20.35
CA MET A 208 -8.70 32.18 -19.08
C MET A 208 -10.10 32.17 -18.47
N ILE A 209 -10.80 33.32 -18.43
CA ILE A 209 -12.18 33.40 -17.94
C ILE A 209 -13.12 32.54 -18.77
N ASP A 210 -12.98 32.56 -20.10
CA ASP A 210 -13.78 31.74 -21.01
C ASP A 210 -13.51 30.23 -20.82
N SER A 211 -12.25 29.84 -20.69
CA SER A 211 -11.86 28.45 -20.39
C SER A 211 -12.36 27.98 -19.03
N MET A 212 -12.31 28.84 -18.01
CA MET A 212 -12.88 28.52 -16.69
C MET A 212 -14.40 28.42 -16.73
N SER A 213 -15.05 29.22 -17.57
CA SER A 213 -16.50 29.22 -17.69
C SER A 213 -17.04 28.09 -18.59
N SER A 214 -16.34 27.77 -19.67
CA SER A 214 -16.75 26.74 -20.64
C SER A 214 -16.34 25.32 -20.21
N GLY A 215 -15.30 25.21 -19.38
CA GLY A 215 -14.79 23.91 -18.86
C GLY A 215 -15.53 23.39 -17.64
N LEU A 216 -16.55 24.09 -17.10
CA LEU A 216 -17.31 23.65 -15.94
C LEU A 216 -18.49 22.78 -16.35
N TYR A 217 -18.40 21.50 -16.04
CA TYR A 217 -19.51 20.55 -16.22
C TYR A 217 -20.22 20.33 -14.89
N THR A 218 -21.55 20.38 -14.92
CA THR A 218 -22.37 20.04 -13.76
C THR A 218 -22.85 18.60 -13.87
N ASN A 219 -22.53 17.78 -12.91
CA ASN A 219 -22.90 16.38 -12.82
C ASN A 219 -24.31 16.23 -12.21
N ASP A 220 -25.17 15.40 -12.79
CA ASP A 220 -26.45 15.03 -12.19
C ASP A 220 -26.24 13.95 -11.11
N LEU A 221 -25.74 14.39 -9.95
CA LEU A 221 -25.49 13.52 -8.82
C LEU A 221 -26.76 12.88 -8.27
N LYS A 222 -27.92 13.53 -8.42
CA LYS A 222 -29.20 13.01 -7.95
C LYS A 222 -29.61 11.72 -8.69
N THR A 223 -29.55 11.77 -10.02
CA THR A 223 -29.85 10.60 -10.86
C THR A 223 -28.80 9.51 -10.68
N PHE A 224 -27.52 9.91 -10.55
CA PHE A 224 -26.42 8.96 -10.33
C PHE A 224 -26.53 8.25 -8.97
N LYS A 225 -26.82 8.99 -7.90
CA LYS A 225 -27.05 8.38 -6.56
C LYS A 225 -28.18 7.36 -6.63
N ARG A 226 -29.32 7.71 -7.25
CA ARG A 226 -30.44 6.77 -7.40
C ARG A 226 -30.03 5.50 -8.14
N TYR A 227 -29.24 5.62 -9.21
CA TYR A 227 -28.73 4.48 -9.95
C TYR A 227 -27.85 3.58 -9.08
N LEU A 228 -26.94 4.17 -8.28
CA LEU A 228 -26.07 3.40 -7.36
C LEU A 228 -26.89 2.68 -6.28
N GLU A 229 -27.96 3.31 -5.77
CA GLU A 229 -28.83 2.71 -4.76
C GLU A 229 -29.68 1.56 -5.34
N GLU A 230 -30.16 1.70 -6.58
CA GLU A 230 -30.89 0.63 -7.28
C GLU A 230 -29.99 -0.59 -7.59
N HIS A 231 -28.68 -0.39 -7.76
CA HIS A 231 -27.70 -1.43 -8.06
C HIS A 231 -26.75 -1.72 -6.88
N LYS A 232 -27.16 -1.38 -5.66
CA LYS A 232 -26.30 -1.45 -4.46
C LYS A 232 -25.59 -2.80 -4.27
N GLU A 233 -26.27 -3.92 -4.52
CA GLU A 233 -25.69 -5.25 -4.36
C GLU A 233 -24.58 -5.57 -5.39
N GLU A 234 -24.68 -5.02 -6.59
CA GLU A 234 -23.68 -5.21 -7.64
C GLU A 234 -22.47 -4.30 -7.38
N VAL A 235 -22.74 -3.05 -7.03
CA VAL A 235 -21.72 -2.04 -6.72
C VAL A 235 -20.91 -2.43 -5.49
N ALA A 236 -21.56 -2.93 -4.43
CA ALA A 236 -20.89 -3.37 -3.20
C ALA A 236 -19.88 -4.52 -3.41
N LYS A 237 -19.98 -5.27 -4.52
CA LYS A 237 -18.97 -6.29 -4.89
C LYS A 237 -17.70 -5.68 -5.48
N LEU A 238 -17.76 -4.44 -5.93
CA LEU A 238 -16.68 -3.78 -6.66
C LEU A 238 -16.01 -2.67 -5.85
N CYS A 239 -16.79 -1.93 -5.07
CA CYS A 239 -16.30 -0.78 -4.31
C CYS A 239 -17.25 -0.43 -3.15
N THR A 240 -16.71 0.31 -2.17
CA THR A 240 -17.50 0.99 -1.14
C THR A 240 -17.85 2.38 -1.65
N VAL A 241 -19.11 2.80 -1.48
CA VAL A 241 -19.60 4.10 -1.90
C VAL A 241 -19.90 4.94 -0.68
N GLN A 242 -19.28 6.11 -0.59
CA GLN A 242 -19.55 7.11 0.44
C GLN A 242 -20.17 8.35 -0.20
N TYR A 243 -21.25 8.85 0.39
CA TYR A 243 -21.90 10.10 -0.03
C TYR A 243 -21.48 11.22 0.93
N SER A 244 -20.90 12.29 0.39
CA SER A 244 -20.62 13.51 1.12
C SER A 244 -21.67 14.57 0.80
N TYR A 245 -22.26 15.15 1.83
CA TYR A 245 -23.35 16.15 1.69
C TYR A 245 -22.87 17.59 1.85
N GLY A 246 -21.56 17.80 2.04
CA GLY A 246 -21.00 19.14 2.22
C GLY A 246 -21.44 19.80 3.50
N VAL A 247 -21.70 19.02 4.55
CA VAL A 247 -22.04 19.52 5.88
C VAL A 247 -20.83 20.22 6.48
N ASN A 248 -21.02 21.42 7.03
CA ASN A 248 -19.98 22.13 7.76
C ASN A 248 -19.93 21.63 9.20
N VAL A 249 -18.82 21.03 9.57
CA VAL A 249 -18.54 20.65 10.96
C VAL A 249 -17.80 21.80 11.62
N ASN A 250 -18.56 22.71 12.26
CA ASN A 250 -17.99 23.92 12.86
C ASN A 250 -17.48 23.62 14.27
N VAL A 251 -16.19 23.44 14.39
CA VAL A 251 -15.50 23.06 15.62
C VAL A 251 -14.83 24.26 16.27
N TYR A 252 -15.00 24.40 17.59
CA TYR A 252 -14.44 25.47 18.38
C TYR A 252 -13.63 24.94 19.55
N SER A 253 -12.46 25.49 19.76
CA SER A 253 -11.69 25.37 21.01
C SER A 253 -12.04 26.52 21.97
N LEU A 254 -12.08 26.22 23.25
CA LEU A 254 -12.44 27.19 24.31
C LEU A 254 -11.29 27.42 25.28
N VAL A 255 -11.08 28.69 25.62
CA VAL A 255 -10.24 29.08 26.75
C VAL A 255 -11.13 29.55 27.88
N TYR A 256 -11.01 28.89 29.02
CA TYR A 256 -11.75 29.23 30.20
C TYR A 256 -10.95 30.15 31.13
N GLY A 257 -11.62 31.08 31.74
CA GLY A 257 -11.12 31.91 32.83
C GLY A 257 -12.06 31.85 34.02
N THR A 258 -11.75 32.58 35.07
CA THR A 258 -12.61 32.78 36.22
C THR A 258 -13.15 34.22 36.22
N ASP A 259 -14.43 34.36 36.46
CA ASP A 259 -15.05 35.70 36.64
C ASP A 259 -14.73 36.28 38.02
N VAL A 260 -15.26 37.48 38.30
CA VAL A 260 -15.08 38.20 39.59
C VAL A 260 -15.68 37.44 40.78
N ASN A 261 -16.57 36.47 40.53
CA ASN A 261 -17.21 35.64 41.55
C ASN A 261 -16.49 34.32 41.76
N GLY A 262 -15.48 34.01 40.92
CA GLY A 262 -14.74 32.74 40.91
C GLY A 262 -15.37 31.66 40.02
N ASP A 263 -16.41 31.98 39.25
CA ASP A 263 -17.09 31.03 38.36
C ASP A 263 -16.31 30.85 37.06
N LYS A 264 -16.29 29.60 36.55
CA LYS A 264 -15.64 29.26 35.28
C LYS A 264 -16.46 29.86 34.14
N THR A 265 -15.85 30.74 33.36
CA THR A 265 -16.47 31.40 32.21
C THR A 265 -15.61 31.22 30.94
N ILE A 266 -16.24 31.23 29.77
CA ILE A 266 -15.52 31.23 28.47
C ILE A 266 -14.89 32.61 28.32
N GLN A 267 -13.57 32.65 28.38
CA GLN A 267 -12.78 33.85 28.18
C GLN A 267 -12.63 34.18 26.70
N SER A 268 -12.22 33.20 25.93
CA SER A 268 -12.07 33.30 24.48
C SER A 268 -12.37 31.96 23.81
N TYR A 269 -12.57 31.98 22.50
CA TYR A 269 -12.76 30.80 21.67
C TYR A 269 -12.06 30.98 20.35
N THR A 270 -11.71 29.87 19.70
CA THR A 270 -11.10 29.85 18.38
C THR A 270 -11.84 28.82 17.51
N LYS A 271 -12.25 29.23 16.32
CA LYS A 271 -12.83 28.31 15.32
C LYS A 271 -11.70 27.49 14.71
N LEU A 272 -11.80 26.16 14.81
CA LEU A 272 -10.80 25.22 14.32
C LEU A 272 -11.18 24.65 12.96
N ASN A 273 -12.46 24.49 12.68
CA ASN A 273 -12.98 23.94 11.42
C ASN A 273 -14.31 24.64 11.02
N PRO A 274 -14.59 24.90 9.74
CA PRO A 274 -13.65 24.81 8.64
C PRO A 274 -12.56 25.87 8.75
N THR A 275 -11.35 25.45 8.54
CA THR A 275 -10.21 26.36 8.42
C THR A 275 -10.12 26.87 6.97
N SER A 276 -10.96 27.84 6.63
CA SER A 276 -10.65 28.68 5.49
C SER A 276 -9.61 29.70 5.92
N THR A 277 -8.34 29.44 5.71
CA THR A 277 -7.22 30.24 6.18
C THR A 277 -7.22 30.35 7.71
N VAL A 278 -6.09 30.27 8.35
CA VAL A 278 -5.95 30.78 9.72
C VAL A 278 -6.41 32.25 9.64
N ALA A 279 -7.70 32.46 9.81
CA ALA A 279 -8.28 33.79 9.88
C ALA A 279 -7.72 34.37 11.16
N MET A 280 -6.56 34.98 11.03
CA MET A 280 -6.04 35.78 12.14
C MET A 280 -6.98 36.95 12.28
N ASP A 281 -7.91 36.79 13.18
CA ASP A 281 -8.77 37.87 13.62
C ASP A 281 -7.94 38.79 14.52
N LEU A 282 -6.93 39.38 13.86
CA LEU A 282 -5.95 40.22 14.51
C LEU A 282 -6.30 41.68 14.20
N ASP A 283 -6.62 42.41 15.21
CA ASP A 283 -6.80 43.85 15.15
C ASP A 283 -5.77 44.56 16.02
N THR A 284 -5.71 45.89 15.91
CA THR A 284 -4.78 46.72 16.68
C THR A 284 -4.99 46.56 18.16
N GLU A 285 -6.25 46.40 18.62
CA GLU A 285 -6.60 46.25 20.03
C GLU A 285 -6.07 44.94 20.60
N SER A 286 -6.22 43.85 19.89
CA SER A 286 -5.70 42.53 20.25
C SER A 286 -4.17 42.56 20.39
N LEU A 287 -3.45 43.17 19.45
CA LEU A 287 -1.98 43.34 19.55
C LEU A 287 -1.58 44.20 20.74
N ILE A 288 -2.28 45.30 21.02
CA ILE A 288 -2.01 46.15 22.20
C ILE A 288 -2.26 45.37 23.48
N LYS A 289 -3.32 44.55 23.51
CA LYS A 289 -3.61 43.69 24.66
C LYS A 289 -2.48 42.67 24.88
N MET A 290 -2.07 41.97 23.85
CA MET A 290 -0.95 41.03 23.93
C MET A 290 0.35 41.69 24.39
N TYR A 291 0.65 42.88 23.87
CA TYR A 291 1.78 43.68 24.32
C TYR A 291 1.66 44.02 25.82
N THR A 292 0.48 44.38 26.28
CA THR A 292 0.27 44.78 27.68
C THR A 292 0.40 43.61 28.65
N GLU A 293 -0.03 42.42 28.22
CA GLU A 293 0.03 41.20 29.03
C GLU A 293 1.44 40.63 29.14
N ASP A 294 2.34 40.92 28.16
CA ASP A 294 3.67 40.31 28.05
C ASP A 294 4.74 41.36 27.64
N ALA A 295 4.61 42.58 28.21
CA ALA A 295 5.41 43.73 27.77
C ALA A 295 6.93 43.57 27.90
N GLU A 296 7.41 42.65 28.73
CA GLU A 296 8.84 42.38 28.94
C GLU A 296 9.46 41.72 27.68
N ASN A 297 8.67 40.95 26.96
CA ASN A 297 9.12 40.18 25.79
C ASN A 297 8.84 40.88 24.45
N PHE A 298 8.02 41.94 24.47
CA PHE A 298 7.73 42.72 23.28
C PHE A 298 8.65 43.94 23.13
N ASN A 299 9.06 44.20 21.88
CA ASN A 299 9.77 45.40 21.53
C ASN A 299 8.84 46.63 21.65
N PRO A 300 9.19 47.65 22.47
CA PRO A 300 8.41 48.89 22.60
C PRO A 300 8.12 49.59 21.27
N LYS A 301 8.93 49.36 20.25
CA LYS A 301 8.75 49.89 18.89
C LYS A 301 7.45 49.39 18.24
N LEU A 302 7.01 48.16 18.56
CA LEU A 302 5.73 47.63 18.09
C LEU A 302 4.57 48.56 18.47
N LEU A 303 4.50 48.96 19.74
CA LEU A 303 3.43 49.86 20.23
C LEU A 303 3.53 51.25 19.54
N GLU A 304 4.71 51.75 19.32
CA GLU A 304 4.95 53.01 18.62
C GLU A 304 4.51 52.95 17.16
N ASP A 305 4.84 51.84 16.46
CA ASP A 305 4.47 51.61 15.08
C ASP A 305 2.97 51.39 14.89
N LEU A 306 2.33 50.67 15.81
CA LEU A 306 0.88 50.55 15.86
C LEU A 306 0.17 51.92 16.05
N LYS A 307 0.67 52.76 16.95
CA LYS A 307 0.13 54.13 17.18
C LYS A 307 0.35 55.04 15.95
N LYS A 308 1.38 54.81 15.15
CA LYS A 308 1.66 55.51 13.90
C LYS A 308 0.87 55.03 12.71
N GLY A 309 -0.01 54.04 12.89
CA GLY A 309 -0.84 53.48 11.83
C GLY A 309 -0.09 52.52 10.90
N LYS A 310 1.04 51.95 11.35
CA LYS A 310 1.79 50.93 10.59
C LYS A 310 1.17 49.52 10.74
N PHE A 311 0.01 49.42 11.37
CA PHE A 311 -0.68 48.11 11.52
C PHE A 311 -0.86 47.39 10.19
N ASP A 312 -1.35 48.12 9.17
CA ASP A 312 -1.58 47.54 7.84
C ASP A 312 -0.30 46.98 7.20
N LYS A 313 0.85 47.64 7.48
CA LYS A 313 2.16 47.16 7.00
C LYS A 313 2.55 45.87 7.71
N ILE A 314 2.41 45.79 9.07
CA ILE A 314 2.71 44.62 9.85
C ILE A 314 1.81 43.46 9.41
N MET A 315 0.53 43.71 9.20
CA MET A 315 -0.40 42.72 8.68
C MET A 315 -0.07 42.28 7.25
N SER A 316 0.31 43.23 6.39
CA SER A 316 0.72 42.92 5.01
C SER A 316 1.97 42.05 4.99
N ASP A 317 2.96 42.34 5.83
CA ASP A 317 4.20 41.57 5.92
C ASP A 317 3.91 40.14 6.46
N MET A 318 3.05 40.03 7.48
CA MET A 318 2.55 38.73 7.97
C MET A 318 1.78 37.98 6.89
N MET A 319 0.84 38.65 6.19
CA MET A 319 0.09 38.02 5.10
C MET A 319 0.96 37.63 3.92
N GLN A 320 2.03 38.37 3.64
CA GLN A 320 2.98 38.00 2.61
C GLN A 320 3.78 36.75 3.00
N MET A 321 4.20 36.64 4.26
CA MET A 321 4.82 35.39 4.76
C MET A 321 3.83 34.21 4.68
N MET A 322 2.57 34.45 5.06
CA MET A 322 1.50 33.44 4.92
C MET A 322 1.07 33.21 3.49
N GLY A 323 1.07 34.22 2.63
CA GLY A 323 0.69 34.12 1.22
C GLY A 323 1.60 33.21 0.43
N THR A 324 2.88 33.14 0.81
CA THR A 324 3.79 32.14 0.27
C THR A 324 3.36 30.72 0.69
N MET A 325 2.87 30.56 1.92
CA MET A 325 2.28 29.29 2.39
C MET A 325 0.93 29.02 1.72
N THR A 326 0.11 30.03 1.47
CA THR A 326 -1.22 29.89 0.83
C THR A 326 -1.12 29.55 -0.65
N MET A 327 -0.13 30.05 -1.38
CA MET A 327 0.15 29.59 -2.75
C MET A 327 0.57 28.11 -2.79
N MET A 328 1.24 27.62 -1.75
CA MET A 328 1.45 26.17 -1.60
C MET A 328 0.18 25.44 -1.16
N SER A 329 -0.76 26.09 -0.48
CA SER A 329 -1.99 25.47 0.02
C SER A 329 -3.04 25.19 -1.07
N GLU A 330 -2.96 25.81 -2.24
CA GLU A 330 -3.74 25.38 -3.40
C GLU A 330 -3.33 23.98 -3.90
N TYR A 331 -2.10 23.57 -3.60
CA TYR A 331 -1.60 22.21 -3.89
C TYR A 331 -1.56 21.29 -2.67
N VAL A 332 -1.64 21.85 -1.46
CA VAL A 332 -1.67 21.11 -0.19
C VAL A 332 -2.89 21.59 0.59
N GLN A 333 -3.92 20.77 0.66
CA GLN A 333 -5.10 21.08 1.50
C GLN A 333 -4.66 21.06 2.97
N PHE A 334 -4.56 22.23 3.59
CA PHE A 334 -4.34 22.37 5.05
C PHE A 334 -5.62 22.17 5.88
N ASN A 335 -6.64 21.53 5.30
CA ASN A 335 -7.79 21.14 6.09
C ASN A 335 -7.41 19.90 6.93
N MET A 336 -7.14 20.13 8.21
CA MET A 336 -6.79 19.04 9.13
C MET A 336 -8.01 18.30 9.65
N TRP A 337 -9.20 18.90 9.61
CA TRP A 337 -10.44 18.27 10.00
C TRP A 337 -11.11 17.66 8.79
N MET A 338 -11.16 16.35 8.73
CA MET A 338 -11.65 15.60 7.55
C MET A 338 -12.65 14.54 7.97
N GLU A 339 -13.54 14.20 7.05
CA GLU A 339 -14.44 13.06 7.20
C GLU A 339 -13.65 11.76 7.00
N MET A 340 -13.80 10.83 7.95
CA MET A 340 -13.22 9.50 7.85
C MET A 340 -14.04 8.63 6.90
N LEU A 341 -13.38 7.77 6.15
CA LEU A 341 -14.06 6.79 5.31
C LEU A 341 -14.96 5.88 6.16
N ASP A 342 -16.20 5.66 5.71
CA ASP A 342 -17.17 4.77 6.36
C ASP A 342 -16.88 3.30 6.01
N ASP A 343 -15.65 2.87 6.26
CA ASP A 343 -15.17 1.52 6.05
C ASP A 343 -14.21 1.12 7.18
N THR A 344 -14.79 0.65 8.27
CA THR A 344 -14.04 0.27 9.49
C THR A 344 -13.11 -0.91 9.26
N GLU A 345 -13.41 -1.81 8.29
CA GLU A 345 -12.55 -2.93 7.95
C GLU A 345 -11.30 -2.43 7.22
N LEU A 346 -11.46 -1.52 6.26
CA LEU A 346 -10.34 -0.89 5.56
C LEU A 346 -9.45 -0.11 6.53
N ILE A 347 -10.04 0.78 7.35
CA ILE A 347 -9.30 1.56 8.35
C ILE A 347 -8.56 0.63 9.32
N GLY A 348 -9.25 -0.37 9.87
CA GLY A 348 -8.65 -1.35 10.78
C GLY A 348 -7.58 -2.24 10.13
N SER A 349 -7.61 -2.41 8.80
CA SER A 349 -6.54 -3.12 8.08
C SER A 349 -5.28 -2.27 7.91
N GLN A 350 -5.41 -0.94 7.86
CA GLN A 350 -4.32 0.00 7.57
C GLN A 350 -3.73 0.66 8.81
N TYR A 351 -4.53 0.84 9.88
CA TYR A 351 -4.14 1.61 11.06
C TYR A 351 -4.24 0.79 12.34
N ASP A 352 -3.32 1.04 13.26
CA ASP A 352 -3.40 0.62 14.66
C ASP A 352 -3.94 1.77 15.50
N LEU A 353 -4.87 1.47 16.39
CA LEU A 353 -5.29 2.38 17.45
C LEU A 353 -4.25 2.28 18.57
N ILE A 354 -3.42 3.31 18.73
CA ILE A 354 -2.29 3.33 19.67
C ILE A 354 -2.61 4.00 21.01
N ALA A 355 -3.67 4.79 21.06
CA ALA A 355 -4.22 5.37 22.28
C ALA A 355 -5.72 5.56 22.13
N GLY A 356 -6.46 5.56 23.25
CA GLY A 356 -7.91 5.68 23.28
C GLY A 356 -8.63 4.38 22.89
N GLU A 357 -9.86 4.51 22.42
CA GLU A 357 -10.72 3.39 22.02
C GLU A 357 -11.56 3.72 20.78
N TRP A 358 -12.00 2.69 20.06
CA TRP A 358 -13.00 2.87 19.01
C TRP A 358 -14.34 3.20 19.66
N SER A 359 -14.92 4.33 19.28
CA SER A 359 -16.16 4.83 19.84
C SER A 359 -17.32 4.73 18.84
N ASP A 360 -18.48 4.28 19.32
CA ASP A 360 -19.74 4.33 18.59
C ASP A 360 -20.42 5.70 18.75
N ASP A 361 -19.90 6.57 19.63
CA ASP A 361 -20.38 7.92 19.83
C ASP A 361 -20.02 8.79 18.61
N PRO A 362 -20.98 9.41 17.92
CA PRO A 362 -20.72 10.27 16.77
C PRO A 362 -19.75 11.43 17.09
N ASN A 363 -19.72 11.88 18.35
CA ASN A 363 -18.92 13.01 18.79
C ASN A 363 -17.43 12.68 19.02
N GLY A 364 -17.03 11.41 18.86
CA GLY A 364 -15.64 10.99 18.94
C GLY A 364 -14.88 11.25 17.64
N VAL A 365 -13.73 11.94 17.75
CA VAL A 365 -12.83 12.17 16.60
C VAL A 365 -11.50 11.46 16.80
N TYR A 366 -10.76 11.22 15.72
CA TYR A 366 -9.51 10.50 15.73
C TYR A 366 -8.37 11.33 15.16
N LEU A 367 -7.25 11.38 15.88
CA LEU A 367 -6.01 11.95 15.37
C LEU A 367 -5.19 10.89 14.67
N VAL A 368 -4.61 11.20 13.51
CA VAL A 368 -3.70 10.31 12.81
C VAL A 368 -2.27 10.80 12.97
N VAL A 369 -1.37 9.96 13.47
CA VAL A 369 0.07 10.24 13.54
C VAL A 369 0.83 9.48 12.45
N ASP A 370 2.06 9.93 12.14
CA ASP A 370 2.94 9.22 11.23
C ASP A 370 3.51 7.93 11.88
N GLN A 371 4.28 7.15 11.11
CA GLN A 371 4.93 5.93 11.57
C GLN A 371 5.94 6.15 12.72
N TYR A 372 6.33 7.39 12.99
CA TYR A 372 7.24 7.80 14.06
C TYR A 372 6.51 8.48 15.22
N ASN A 373 5.18 8.39 15.31
CA ASN A 373 4.31 9.07 16.27
C ASN A 373 4.41 10.60 16.21
N ARG A 374 4.60 11.18 15.02
CA ARG A 374 4.72 12.62 14.85
C ARG A 374 3.51 13.20 14.14
N ILE A 375 3.22 14.44 14.45
CA ILE A 375 2.23 15.27 13.76
C ILE A 375 2.91 16.55 13.26
N PRO A 376 2.47 17.16 12.15
CA PRO A 376 2.90 18.47 11.75
C PRO A 376 2.53 19.53 12.82
N ASP A 377 3.33 20.57 12.96
CA ASP A 377 3.06 21.70 13.88
C ASP A 377 1.72 22.38 13.58
N VAL A 378 1.32 22.48 12.32
CA VAL A 378 0.00 22.99 11.93
C VAL A 378 -1.15 22.21 12.54
N THR A 379 -0.97 20.94 12.84
CA THR A 379 -1.97 20.10 13.53
C THR A 379 -2.20 20.58 14.95
N LEU A 380 -1.18 21.11 15.65
CA LEU A 380 -1.32 21.64 17.00
C LEU A 380 -2.31 22.83 17.05
N PHE A 381 -2.33 23.68 16.01
CA PHE A 381 -3.32 24.74 15.88
C PHE A 381 -4.71 24.18 15.59
N SER A 382 -4.77 23.19 14.70
CA SER A 382 -6.04 22.55 14.33
C SER A 382 -6.65 21.73 15.49
N LEU A 383 -5.80 21.24 16.41
CA LEU A 383 -6.20 20.64 17.68
C LEU A 383 -6.57 21.71 18.75
N GLY A 384 -6.32 22.99 18.52
CA GLY A 384 -6.49 24.03 19.53
C GLY A 384 -5.50 23.89 20.70
N TYR A 385 -4.45 23.08 20.57
CA TYR A 385 -3.39 22.92 21.55
C TYR A 385 -2.50 24.16 21.60
N MET A 386 -2.24 24.77 20.45
CA MET A 386 -1.61 26.07 20.31
C MET A 386 -2.67 27.14 20.01
N GLY A 387 -2.56 28.24 20.69
CA GLY A 387 -3.45 29.39 20.51
C GLY A 387 -3.02 30.31 19.37
N GLN A 388 -3.97 31.10 18.85
CA GLN A 388 -3.69 32.13 17.84
C GLN A 388 -2.60 33.14 18.33
N ASN A 389 -2.59 33.46 19.61
CA ASN A 389 -1.61 34.38 20.20
C ASN A 389 -0.17 33.83 20.09
N ASP A 390 0.01 32.53 20.25
CA ASP A 390 1.33 31.90 20.15
C ASP A 390 1.86 31.96 18.72
N LEU A 391 0.98 31.75 17.73
CA LEU A 391 1.32 31.91 16.32
C LEU A 391 1.71 33.36 16.00
N ILE A 392 0.97 34.32 16.51
CA ILE A 392 1.26 35.77 16.35
C ILE A 392 2.61 36.09 16.96
N LYS A 393 2.90 35.63 18.18
CA LYS A 393 4.19 35.83 18.85
C LYS A 393 5.32 35.23 18.01
N TYR A 394 5.12 34.03 17.44
CA TYR A 394 6.08 33.41 16.55
C TYR A 394 6.35 34.24 15.29
N PHE A 395 5.30 34.77 14.63
CA PHE A 395 5.49 35.69 13.50
C PHE A 395 6.23 36.96 13.91
N LEU A 396 5.84 37.59 15.01
CA LEU A 396 6.47 38.82 15.49
C LEU A 396 7.93 38.62 15.93
N SER A 397 8.32 37.39 16.28
CA SER A 397 9.73 37.07 16.56
C SER A 397 10.58 37.00 15.29
N ASN A 398 9.96 36.71 14.15
CA ASN A 398 10.62 36.67 12.85
C ASN A 398 10.49 38.01 12.08
N MET A 399 9.73 38.95 12.61
CA MET A 399 9.60 40.31 12.07
C MET A 399 10.44 41.30 12.91
N SER A 400 11.11 42.21 12.23
CA SER A 400 11.97 43.17 12.91
C SER A 400 11.53 44.59 12.63
N ASP A 401 11.84 45.46 13.55
CA ASP A 401 11.71 46.91 13.38
C ASP A 401 12.78 47.46 12.40
N ASP A 402 12.77 48.76 12.16
CA ASP A 402 13.71 49.44 11.25
C ASP A 402 15.19 49.35 11.73
N ASP A 403 15.42 49.01 13.01
CA ASP A 403 16.74 48.82 13.63
C ASP A 403 17.18 47.31 13.59
N GLY A 404 16.38 46.43 13.02
CA GLY A 404 16.66 45.00 12.91
C GLY A 404 16.41 44.22 14.19
N LYS A 405 15.67 44.79 15.17
CA LYS A 405 15.28 44.06 16.39
C LYS A 405 13.93 43.40 16.19
N PRO A 406 13.77 42.12 16.61
CA PRO A 406 12.50 41.47 16.51
C PRO A 406 11.39 42.18 17.33
N TYR A 407 10.16 42.14 16.85
CA TYR A 407 9.03 42.70 17.59
C TYR A 407 8.67 41.86 18.82
N TYR A 408 9.01 40.59 18.86
CA TYR A 408 8.88 39.69 19.99
C TYR A 408 10.18 38.94 20.24
N SER A 409 10.66 38.93 21.48
CA SER A 409 11.93 38.30 21.88
C SER A 409 11.78 37.35 23.06
N GLY A 410 10.54 36.94 23.38
CA GLY A 410 10.26 35.94 24.40
C GLY A 410 10.69 34.53 23.95
N ASP A 411 10.45 33.57 24.80
CA ASP A 411 10.80 32.18 24.58
C ASP A 411 9.92 31.55 23.47
N VAL A 412 10.37 31.69 22.23
CA VAL A 412 9.66 31.16 21.04
C VAL A 412 9.92 29.68 20.83
N GLU A 413 11.05 29.18 21.36
CA GLU A 413 11.40 27.75 21.20
C GLU A 413 10.46 26.87 22.00
N ASN A 414 9.95 27.36 23.12
CA ASN A 414 8.97 26.64 23.95
C ASN A 414 7.51 26.93 23.56
N LEU A 415 7.23 27.79 22.59
CA LEU A 415 5.86 27.96 22.06
C LEU A 415 5.41 26.74 21.26
N VAL A 416 6.33 26.05 20.58
CA VAL A 416 6.06 24.79 19.88
C VAL A 416 6.67 23.68 20.70
N PRO A 417 5.87 22.83 21.37
CA PRO A 417 6.39 21.71 22.14
C PRO A 417 7.09 20.70 21.20
N THR A 418 8.14 20.06 21.70
CA THR A 418 8.83 18.99 20.96
C THR A 418 8.01 17.70 20.96
N ASP A 419 7.25 17.46 22.02
CA ASP A 419 6.40 16.29 22.21
C ASP A 419 5.10 16.70 22.91
N VAL A 420 4.01 16.01 22.59
CA VAL A 420 2.71 16.15 23.26
C VAL A 420 2.21 14.77 23.64
N ASP A 421 1.89 14.57 24.90
CA ASP A 421 1.35 13.29 25.37
C ASP A 421 -0.03 13.01 24.76
N PHE A 422 -0.30 11.77 24.41
CA PHE A 422 -1.60 11.38 23.88
C PHE A 422 -2.74 11.59 24.87
N GLU A 423 -2.49 11.44 26.17
CA GLU A 423 -3.47 11.76 27.21
C GLU A 423 -3.85 13.25 27.16
N ALA A 424 -2.87 14.14 27.01
CA ALA A 424 -3.12 15.57 26.90
C ALA A 424 -3.92 15.94 25.63
N ILE A 425 -3.72 15.20 24.54
CA ILE A 425 -4.50 15.36 23.29
C ILE A 425 -5.94 14.87 23.51
N MET A 426 -6.12 13.72 24.14
CA MET A 426 -7.46 13.16 24.41
C MET A 426 -8.26 13.94 25.46
N ASP A 427 -7.60 14.70 26.31
CA ASP A 427 -8.25 15.60 27.29
C ASP A 427 -8.80 16.89 26.65
N ILE A 428 -8.48 17.15 25.38
CA ILE A 428 -8.99 18.33 24.68
C ILE A 428 -10.46 18.10 24.33
N ASN A 429 -11.29 19.04 24.77
CA ASN A 429 -12.71 19.07 24.46
C ASN A 429 -13.03 20.25 23.53
N TYR A 430 -13.85 19.99 22.56
CA TYR A 430 -14.28 20.97 21.58
C TYR A 430 -15.78 21.25 21.71
N LYS A 431 -16.22 22.33 21.10
CA LYS A 431 -17.65 22.64 20.93
C LYS A 431 -18.01 22.59 19.45
N LEU A 432 -19.11 21.94 19.15
CA LEU A 432 -19.69 21.85 17.81
C LEU A 432 -20.89 22.80 17.73
N ILE A 433 -20.87 23.74 16.78
CA ILE A 433 -22.02 24.59 16.47
C ILE A 433 -22.56 24.18 15.11
N GLU A 434 -23.80 23.74 15.05
CA GLU A 434 -24.49 23.44 13.79
C GLU A 434 -24.81 24.72 13.03
N ASP A 435 -24.75 24.68 11.69
CA ASP A 435 -25.00 25.81 10.80
C ASP A 435 -26.33 26.54 11.10
N PRO A 436 -27.48 25.86 11.35
CA PRO A 436 -28.72 26.53 11.66
C PRO A 436 -28.66 27.45 12.90
N SER A 437 -27.80 27.15 13.86
CA SER A 437 -27.64 27.93 15.10
C SER A 437 -27.09 29.35 14.87
N TYR A 438 -26.43 29.58 13.74
CA TYR A 438 -25.92 30.93 13.40
C TYR A 438 -27.02 31.89 12.94
N TYR A 439 -28.22 31.40 12.64
CA TYR A 439 -29.31 32.22 12.16
C TYR A 439 -30.23 32.58 13.32
N GLY A 440 -30.59 33.88 13.40
CA GLY A 440 -31.49 34.35 14.43
C GLY A 440 -32.85 33.67 14.37
N THR A 441 -33.43 33.40 15.54
CA THR A 441 -34.72 32.72 15.68
C THR A 441 -35.93 33.64 15.49
N GLU A 442 -35.72 34.95 15.42
CA GLU A 442 -36.80 35.90 15.24
C GLU A 442 -37.21 36.01 13.78
N TYR A 443 -38.31 35.34 13.44
CA TYR A 443 -38.91 35.43 12.13
C TYR A 443 -39.83 36.66 12.08
N THR A 444 -39.52 37.59 11.17
CA THR A 444 -40.43 38.67 10.77
C THR A 444 -40.83 38.44 9.30
N GLU A 445 -42.13 38.45 9.01
CA GLU A 445 -42.66 38.20 7.66
C GLU A 445 -41.95 39.08 6.63
N GLY A 446 -41.29 38.44 5.65
CA GLY A 446 -40.52 39.10 4.57
C GLY A 446 -39.06 39.38 4.87
N THR A 447 -38.51 38.95 6.02
CA THR A 447 -37.09 39.06 6.31
C THR A 447 -36.36 37.74 6.00
N VAL A 448 -35.16 37.85 5.42
CA VAL A 448 -34.20 36.74 5.34
C VAL A 448 -33.55 36.57 6.70
N TYR A 449 -33.39 35.34 7.17
CA TYR A 449 -32.66 35.10 8.42
C TYR A 449 -31.26 35.69 8.32
N GLU A 450 -30.88 36.47 9.34
CA GLU A 450 -29.57 37.10 9.41
C GLU A 450 -28.51 36.07 9.83
N ASP A 451 -27.49 35.92 9.00
CA ASP A 451 -26.31 35.12 9.36
C ASP A 451 -25.45 35.87 10.38
N LYS A 452 -25.42 35.36 11.61
CA LYS A 452 -24.65 35.88 12.73
C LYS A 452 -23.37 35.12 13.02
N SER A 453 -22.91 34.27 12.08
CA SER A 453 -21.69 33.50 12.23
C SER A 453 -20.42 34.34 12.43
N LYS A 454 -20.46 35.63 12.04
CA LYS A 454 -19.38 36.61 12.23
C LYS A 454 -19.55 37.48 13.46
N ASP A 455 -20.68 37.40 14.16
CA ASP A 455 -20.92 38.11 15.40
C ASP A 455 -20.30 37.35 16.59
N LYS A 456 -19.17 37.84 17.08
CA LYS A 456 -18.37 37.20 18.12
C LYS A 456 -19.16 36.98 19.44
N GLU A 457 -19.97 37.97 19.86
CA GLU A 457 -20.76 37.85 21.09
C GLU A 457 -21.89 36.83 20.88
N TYR A 458 -22.52 36.83 19.72
CA TYR A 458 -23.55 35.87 19.40
C TYR A 458 -23.00 34.44 19.39
N VAL A 459 -21.89 34.20 18.68
CA VAL A 459 -21.22 32.88 18.64
C VAL A 459 -20.83 32.45 20.05
N LYS A 460 -20.24 33.36 20.86
CA LYS A 460 -19.87 33.07 22.24
C LYS A 460 -21.08 32.66 23.09
N SER A 461 -22.24 33.25 22.82
CA SER A 461 -23.48 32.92 23.55
C SER A 461 -24.01 31.50 23.22
N LEU A 462 -23.70 30.96 22.06
CA LEU A 462 -24.10 29.61 21.61
C LEU A 462 -23.25 28.51 22.28
N LEU A 463 -21.95 28.78 22.52
CA LEU A 463 -20.98 27.76 22.93
C LEU A 463 -21.34 26.98 24.20
N PRO A 464 -21.93 27.59 25.27
CA PRO A 464 -22.30 26.84 26.49
C PRO A 464 -23.34 25.75 26.26
N ALA A 465 -24.23 25.94 25.27
CA ALA A 465 -25.30 25.01 24.92
C ALA A 465 -24.95 24.09 23.78
N SER A 466 -23.81 24.31 23.13
CA SER A 466 -23.35 23.50 21.99
C SER A 466 -22.83 22.14 22.42
N GLU A 467 -22.88 21.15 21.49
CA GLU A 467 -22.41 19.80 21.74
C GLU A 467 -20.91 19.75 21.99
N ASP A 468 -20.49 18.78 22.78
CA ASP A 468 -19.07 18.50 23.00
C ASP A 468 -18.56 17.48 22.01
N LEU A 469 -17.39 17.76 21.38
CA LEU A 469 -16.60 16.80 20.66
C LEU A 469 -15.33 16.50 21.45
N TYR A 470 -14.82 15.28 21.32
CA TYR A 470 -13.62 14.83 22.03
C TYR A 470 -12.75 13.93 21.15
N VAL A 471 -11.46 13.84 21.46
CA VAL A 471 -10.55 12.91 20.76
C VAL A 471 -10.74 11.51 21.36
N ALA A 472 -11.41 10.63 20.61
CA ALA A 472 -11.67 9.25 21.03
C ALA A 472 -10.42 8.36 20.94
N GLY A 473 -9.50 8.68 20.04
CA GLY A 473 -8.28 7.89 19.92
C GLY A 473 -7.27 8.45 18.94
N VAL A 474 -6.09 7.83 18.97
CA VAL A 474 -4.96 8.15 18.11
C VAL A 474 -4.64 6.94 17.23
N LEU A 475 -4.60 7.16 15.93
CA LEU A 475 -4.35 6.16 14.90
C LEU A 475 -2.94 6.30 14.34
N ARG A 476 -2.29 5.18 14.10
CA ARG A 476 -0.97 5.12 13.44
C ARG A 476 -0.98 4.10 12.32
N LEU A 477 -0.34 4.42 11.21
CA LEU A 477 -0.20 3.49 10.09
C LEU A 477 0.50 2.21 10.54
N LYS A 478 -0.04 1.04 10.20
CA LYS A 478 0.52 -0.27 10.54
C LYS A 478 1.88 -0.50 9.92
N GLU A 479 2.71 -1.26 10.61
CA GLU A 479 3.99 -1.71 10.07
C GLU A 479 3.76 -2.54 8.78
N GLY A 480 4.52 -2.22 7.74
CA GLY A 480 4.40 -2.87 6.43
C GLY A 480 3.33 -2.28 5.50
N VAL A 481 2.54 -1.32 5.96
CA VAL A 481 1.65 -0.52 5.12
C VAL A 481 2.39 0.74 4.68
N SER A 482 2.59 0.90 3.38
CA SER A 482 3.35 2.05 2.84
C SER A 482 2.51 3.31 2.74
N TYR A 483 1.21 3.16 2.47
CA TYR A 483 0.26 4.26 2.32
C TYR A 483 -1.07 3.85 2.92
N GLY A 484 -1.72 4.76 3.61
CA GLY A 484 -3.05 4.57 4.19
C GLY A 484 -4.05 5.58 3.65
N SER A 485 -5.32 5.33 3.87
CA SER A 485 -6.44 6.18 3.42
C SER A 485 -6.57 7.50 4.20
N LEU A 486 -5.91 7.62 5.35
CA LEU A 486 -5.91 8.80 6.19
C LEU A 486 -4.53 9.47 6.16
N THR A 487 -4.50 10.79 6.15
CA THR A 487 -3.27 11.58 6.15
C THR A 487 -2.76 11.80 7.56
N ALA A 488 -1.45 11.60 7.79
CA ALA A 488 -0.83 11.90 9.07
C ALA A 488 -0.95 13.39 9.42
N GLY A 489 -1.29 13.68 10.67
CA GLY A 489 -1.62 15.02 11.16
C GLY A 489 -3.08 15.40 10.97
N GLY A 490 -3.89 14.59 10.28
CA GLY A 490 -5.32 14.81 10.12
C GLY A 490 -6.12 14.47 11.39
N ILE A 491 -7.18 15.21 11.61
CA ILE A 491 -8.20 14.99 12.65
C ILE A 491 -9.46 14.52 11.94
N TYR A 492 -9.88 13.31 12.23
CA TYR A 492 -10.93 12.65 11.48
C TYR A 492 -12.21 12.51 12.31
N TYR A 493 -13.30 13.08 11.83
CA TYR A 493 -14.63 12.84 12.36
C TYR A 493 -15.32 11.72 11.55
N THR A 494 -16.20 11.01 12.22
CA THR A 494 -16.89 9.85 11.61
C THR A 494 -18.05 10.30 10.72
N LYS A 495 -18.46 9.41 9.81
CA LYS A 495 -19.71 9.61 9.06
C LYS A 495 -20.92 9.72 9.98
N ALA A 496 -20.89 9.04 11.15
CA ALA A 496 -21.97 9.13 12.14
C ALA A 496 -22.16 10.56 12.64
N LEU A 497 -21.09 11.36 12.80
CA LEU A 497 -21.18 12.78 13.14
C LEU A 497 -21.84 13.58 12.00
N VAL A 498 -21.47 13.31 10.76
CA VAL A 498 -22.06 13.98 9.59
C VAL A 498 -23.55 13.68 9.48
N ASP A 499 -23.94 12.42 9.65
CA ASP A 499 -25.33 11.98 9.63
C ASP A 499 -26.12 12.55 10.84
N HIS A 500 -25.47 12.80 11.97
CA HIS A 500 -26.06 13.43 13.15
C HIS A 500 -26.37 14.93 12.93
N ILE A 501 -25.45 15.64 12.26
CA ILE A 501 -25.62 17.08 11.95
C ILE A 501 -26.62 17.27 10.79
N TYR A 502 -26.73 16.32 9.84
CA TYR A 502 -27.59 16.40 8.64
C TYR A 502 -29.06 16.16 8.97
#